data_9fad47b06abbde8b341a6759e24196fc
#
_entry.id   9fad47b06abbde8b341a6759e24196fc
#
_cell.length_a   1.000
_cell.length_b   1.000
_cell.length_c   1.000
_cell.angle_alpha   90.00
_cell.angle_beta   90.00
_cell.angle_gamma   90.00
#
_symmetry.space_group_name_H-M   'P 1'
#
loop_
_entity.id
_entity.type
_entity.pdbx_description
1 polymer ?
#
loop_
_entity_poly.entity_id
_entity_poly.type
_entity_poly.pdbx_seq_one_letter_code
_entity_poly.pdbx_strand_id
1 'polypeptide(L)'
;MIRIAVCFSVVLLSISAIAQSPAAATTPVAVTSTASPEITQFQRIEDNWSNAINMRDQYGLELVLSPLFVDVSANGDITTRNQQLADLIGGEDKTLHLDQKVITVRLLGDTAVANGTYLLHHKAANGGPVVEKGVFTHVFERLRGGWSCINSQRTSLRTDATTKSKKQSNAELPFHIPLFTKSDKTNQ
;
A
#
# COMPACT_ATOMS: atom_id res chain seq x y z
N MET A 1 1.54 -59.38 -56.90
CA MET A 1 1.66 -58.95 -58.30
C MET A 1 2.15 -57.51 -58.32
N ILE A 2 3.36 -57.29 -58.83
CA ILE A 2 3.79 -56.29 -59.80
C ILE A 2 3.78 -54.84 -59.30
N ARG A 3 4.97 -54.33 -58.95
CA ARG A 3 5.89 -53.41 -59.68
C ARG A 3 5.21 -52.04 -59.99
N ILE A 4 5.79 -50.89 -59.77
CA ILE A 4 7.03 -50.31 -60.44
C ILE A 4 7.47 -49.08 -59.65
N ALA A 5 8.81 -48.94 -59.50
CA ALA A 5 9.49 -47.73 -59.07
C ALA A 5 9.56 -46.71 -60.22
N VAL A 6 9.49 -45.43 -59.91
CA VAL A 6 10.05 -44.39 -60.80
C VAL A 6 10.67 -43.30 -59.90
N CYS A 7 11.98 -43.21 -59.98
CA CYS A 7 12.78 -42.08 -59.54
C CYS A 7 12.59 -40.91 -60.51
N PHE A 8 12.37 -39.73 -59.99
CA PHE A 8 12.67 -38.51 -60.74
C PHE A 8 13.39 -37.51 -59.84
N SER A 9 14.67 -37.38 -60.13
CA SER A 9 15.54 -36.32 -59.62
C SER A 9 15.20 -35.05 -60.38
N VAL A 10 14.94 -33.96 -59.67
CA VAL A 10 14.94 -32.61 -60.23
C VAL A 10 15.74 -31.66 -59.32
N VAL A 11 16.67 -31.06 -59.98
CA VAL A 11 17.77 -30.20 -59.57
C VAL A 11 17.28 -28.90 -58.91
N LEU A 12 18.03 -28.49 -57.87
CA LEU A 12 17.98 -27.23 -57.18
C LEU A 12 18.20 -26.02 -58.10
N LEU A 13 17.38 -25.01 -57.94
CA LEU A 13 17.79 -23.60 -58.15
C LEU A 13 17.47 -22.79 -56.93
N SER A 14 18.53 -22.40 -56.22
CA SER A 14 18.48 -21.51 -55.05
C SER A 14 18.33 -20.07 -55.56
N ILE A 15 17.19 -19.46 -55.33
CA ILE A 15 17.02 -18.01 -55.49
C ILE A 15 16.99 -17.43 -54.07
N SER A 16 18.09 -16.76 -53.67
CA SER A 16 18.18 -15.97 -52.43
C SER A 16 17.40 -14.65 -52.62
N ALA A 17 16.21 -14.62 -52.13
CA ALA A 17 15.44 -13.38 -51.97
C ALA A 17 15.85 -12.70 -50.67
N ILE A 18 16.55 -11.55 -50.77
CA ILE A 18 16.80 -10.65 -49.65
C ILE A 18 15.47 -9.99 -49.30
N ALA A 19 14.82 -10.47 -48.30
CA ALA A 19 13.63 -9.82 -47.73
C ALA A 19 14.08 -8.64 -46.86
N GLN A 20 13.94 -7.43 -47.39
CA GLN A 20 13.99 -6.19 -46.60
C GLN A 20 12.80 -6.21 -45.63
N SER A 21 13.07 -6.34 -44.34
CA SER A 21 12.10 -6.20 -43.27
C SER A 21 11.63 -4.74 -43.20
N PRO A 22 10.35 -4.42 -43.34
CA PRO A 22 9.89 -3.07 -43.11
C PRO A 22 10.07 -2.76 -41.61
N ALA A 23 10.78 -1.66 -41.33
CA ALA A 23 10.87 -1.13 -39.96
C ALA A 23 9.46 -0.89 -39.42
N ALA A 24 9.07 -1.69 -38.46
CA ALA A 24 7.82 -1.50 -37.74
C ALA A 24 7.88 -0.15 -37.01
N ALA A 25 7.09 0.79 -37.48
CA ALA A 25 6.85 2.03 -36.77
C ALA A 25 6.27 1.67 -35.40
N THR A 26 7.06 1.84 -34.35
CA THR A 26 6.64 1.68 -32.97
C THR A 26 5.71 2.84 -32.64
N THR A 27 4.42 2.64 -32.83
CA THR A 27 3.39 3.54 -32.25
C THR A 27 3.59 3.52 -30.74
N PRO A 28 3.74 4.69 -30.07
CA PRO A 28 3.78 4.70 -28.62
C PRO A 28 2.43 4.20 -28.11
N VAL A 29 2.40 2.99 -27.56
CA VAL A 29 1.26 2.49 -26.79
C VAL A 29 1.17 3.41 -25.58
N ALA A 30 0.15 4.26 -25.53
CA ALA A 30 -0.20 5.00 -24.35
C ALA A 30 -0.50 3.98 -23.25
N VAL A 31 0.44 3.80 -22.31
CA VAL A 31 0.25 2.95 -21.13
C VAL A 31 -0.75 3.71 -20.27
N THR A 32 -2.04 3.47 -20.50
CA THR A 32 -3.06 3.84 -19.54
C THR A 32 -2.80 3.00 -18.30
N SER A 33 -2.20 3.60 -17.27
CA SER A 33 -1.96 2.97 -15.98
C SER A 33 -3.31 2.71 -15.33
N THR A 34 -3.96 1.63 -15.71
CA THR A 34 -5.16 1.13 -15.03
C THR A 34 -4.70 0.54 -13.70
N ALA A 35 -5.18 1.07 -12.59
CA ALA A 35 -4.92 0.50 -11.27
C ALA A 35 -5.32 -0.98 -11.28
N SER A 36 -4.53 -1.84 -10.60
CA SER A 36 -4.86 -3.27 -10.54
C SER A 36 -6.23 -3.47 -9.89
N PRO A 37 -6.94 -4.58 -10.23
CA PRO A 37 -8.23 -4.90 -9.62
C PRO A 37 -8.20 -4.89 -8.10
N GLU A 38 -7.09 -5.38 -7.51
CA GLU A 38 -6.87 -5.40 -6.06
C GLU A 38 -6.78 -3.98 -5.49
N ILE A 39 -6.00 -3.10 -6.11
CA ILE A 39 -5.93 -1.69 -5.69
C ILE A 39 -7.30 -1.05 -5.75
N THR A 40 -8.05 -1.28 -6.83
CA THR A 40 -9.40 -0.74 -6.98
C THR A 40 -10.35 -1.28 -5.90
N GLN A 41 -10.26 -2.57 -5.57
CA GLN A 41 -11.08 -3.20 -4.52
C GLN A 41 -10.77 -2.59 -3.15
N PHE A 42 -9.49 -2.53 -2.76
CA PHE A 42 -9.11 -2.01 -1.45
C PHE A 42 -9.28 -0.50 -1.36
N GLN A 43 -9.14 0.26 -2.46
CA GLN A 43 -9.47 1.68 -2.47
C GLN A 43 -10.94 1.92 -2.10
N ARG A 44 -11.88 1.12 -2.59
CA ARG A 44 -13.30 1.23 -2.19
C ARG A 44 -13.52 1.00 -0.70
N ILE A 45 -12.75 0.09 -0.08
CA ILE A 45 -12.83 -0.16 1.36
C ILE A 45 -12.30 1.05 2.12
N GLU A 46 -11.18 1.62 1.70
CA GLU A 46 -10.62 2.84 2.29
C GLU A 46 -11.54 4.07 2.08
N ASP A 47 -12.18 4.17 0.93
CA ASP A 47 -13.18 5.22 0.66
C ASP A 47 -14.39 5.08 1.59
N ASN A 48 -14.87 3.85 1.84
CA ASN A 48 -15.95 3.59 2.79
C ASN A 48 -15.53 3.95 4.22
N TRP A 49 -14.29 3.63 4.61
CA TRP A 49 -13.74 4.01 5.91
C TRP A 49 -13.68 5.53 6.05
N SER A 50 -13.04 6.21 5.09
CA SER A 50 -12.95 7.67 5.08
C SER A 50 -14.33 8.33 5.14
N ASN A 51 -15.28 7.83 4.35
CA ASN A 51 -16.66 8.34 4.37
C ASN A 51 -17.35 8.12 5.73
N ALA A 52 -17.16 6.95 6.35
CA ALA A 52 -17.72 6.67 7.67
C ALA A 52 -17.18 7.65 8.73
N ILE A 53 -15.87 7.93 8.72
CA ILE A 53 -15.25 8.94 9.60
C ILE A 53 -15.83 10.34 9.31
N ASN A 54 -15.83 10.75 8.03
CA ASN A 54 -16.21 12.10 7.61
C ASN A 54 -17.69 12.41 7.88
N MET A 55 -18.56 11.40 7.76
CA MET A 55 -20.00 11.51 8.01
C MET A 55 -20.41 11.13 9.44
N ARG A 56 -19.44 10.68 10.27
CA ARG A 56 -19.69 10.13 11.62
C ARG A 56 -20.68 8.96 11.59
N ASP A 57 -20.56 8.14 10.55
CA ASP A 57 -21.37 6.94 10.37
C ASP A 57 -20.77 5.77 11.13
N GLN A 58 -21.28 5.52 12.34
CA GLN A 58 -20.88 4.41 13.19
C GLN A 58 -21.05 3.08 12.46
N TYR A 59 -22.20 2.87 11.83
CA TYR A 59 -22.50 1.61 11.17
C TYR A 59 -21.56 1.35 9.98
N GLY A 60 -21.32 2.37 9.18
CA GLY A 60 -20.34 2.30 8.09
C GLY A 60 -18.94 1.92 8.59
N LEU A 61 -18.51 2.53 9.72
CA LEU A 61 -17.21 2.18 10.32
C LEU A 61 -17.18 0.75 10.88
N GLU A 62 -18.28 0.28 11.47
CA GLU A 62 -18.43 -1.09 11.95
C GLU A 62 -18.33 -2.14 10.84
N LEU A 63 -18.75 -1.82 9.63
CA LEU A 63 -18.64 -2.72 8.48
C LEU A 63 -17.20 -2.85 7.97
N VAL A 64 -16.38 -1.84 8.15
CA VAL A 64 -14.97 -1.85 7.72
C VAL A 64 -14.05 -2.47 8.75
N LEU A 65 -14.28 -2.18 10.05
CA LEU A 65 -13.41 -2.63 11.14
C LEU A 65 -13.83 -3.98 11.69
N SER A 66 -12.90 -4.94 11.70
CA SER A 66 -13.09 -6.23 12.38
C SER A 66 -13.31 -6.03 13.90
N PRO A 67 -14.07 -6.92 14.57
CA PRO A 67 -14.12 -6.94 16.03
C PRO A 67 -12.76 -7.04 16.71
N LEU A 68 -11.75 -7.57 16.01
CA LEU A 68 -10.37 -7.72 16.48
C LEU A 68 -9.47 -6.54 16.10
N PHE A 69 -10.03 -5.47 15.54
CA PHE A 69 -9.29 -4.34 15.04
C PHE A 69 -8.47 -3.63 16.12
N VAL A 70 -7.21 -3.31 15.75
CA VAL A 70 -6.30 -2.47 16.52
C VAL A 70 -5.69 -1.42 15.60
N ASP A 71 -5.68 -0.17 16.04
CA ASP A 71 -4.98 0.94 15.38
C ASP A 71 -3.75 1.35 16.19
N VAL A 72 -2.66 1.60 15.48
CA VAL A 72 -1.46 2.26 16.02
C VAL A 72 -1.33 3.61 15.34
N SER A 73 -1.60 4.68 16.08
CA SER A 73 -1.54 6.04 15.57
C SER A 73 -0.11 6.46 15.24
N ALA A 74 0.04 7.57 14.51
CA ALA A 74 1.34 8.14 14.20
C ALA A 74 2.15 8.57 15.44
N ASN A 75 1.49 8.77 16.59
CA ASN A 75 2.12 9.09 17.88
C ASN A 75 2.46 7.83 18.70
N GLY A 76 2.05 6.64 18.23
CA GLY A 76 2.23 5.38 18.94
C GLY A 76 1.10 5.01 19.89
N ASP A 77 0.00 5.77 19.93
CA ASP A 77 -1.17 5.42 20.71
C ASP A 77 -1.84 4.18 20.11
N ILE A 78 -2.28 3.26 20.96
CA ILE A 78 -2.95 2.05 20.54
C ILE A 78 -4.41 2.13 20.93
N THR A 79 -5.30 1.97 19.94
CA THR A 79 -6.75 1.99 20.14
C THR A 79 -7.41 0.77 19.52
N THR A 80 -8.50 0.32 20.16
CA THR A 80 -9.33 -0.79 19.69
C THR A 80 -10.49 -0.28 18.84
N ARG A 81 -11.18 -1.20 18.11
CA ARG A 81 -12.42 -0.89 17.39
C ARG A 81 -13.43 -0.12 18.25
N ASN A 82 -13.70 -0.60 19.47
CA ASN A 82 -14.70 0.01 20.34
C ASN A 82 -14.30 1.43 20.77
N GLN A 83 -13.01 1.69 20.98
CA GLN A 83 -12.51 3.04 21.25
C GLN A 83 -12.66 3.93 20.02
N GLN A 84 -12.31 3.46 18.82
CA GLN A 84 -12.51 4.22 17.57
C GLN A 84 -13.99 4.59 17.36
N LEU A 85 -14.92 3.67 17.63
CA LEU A 85 -16.34 3.92 17.53
C LEU A 85 -16.82 4.93 18.58
N ALA A 86 -16.34 4.79 19.82
CA ALA A 86 -16.68 5.74 20.91
C ALA A 86 -16.15 7.15 20.59
N ASP A 87 -14.93 7.27 20.09
CA ASP A 87 -14.31 8.53 19.68
C ASP A 87 -15.05 9.17 18.49
N LEU A 88 -15.53 8.36 17.54
CA LEU A 88 -16.32 8.84 16.41
C LEU A 88 -17.63 9.47 16.87
N ILE A 89 -18.33 8.84 17.83
CA ILE A 89 -19.63 9.31 18.33
C ILE A 89 -19.45 10.46 19.31
N GLY A 90 -18.55 10.29 20.30
CA GLY A 90 -18.34 11.24 21.38
C GLY A 90 -17.43 12.41 21.04
N GLY A 91 -16.69 12.31 19.94
CA GLY A 91 -15.72 13.32 19.55
C GLY A 91 -16.34 14.66 19.20
N GLU A 92 -15.81 15.73 19.79
CA GLU A 92 -16.27 17.12 19.57
C GLU A 92 -15.65 17.76 18.33
N ASP A 93 -14.65 17.12 17.74
CA ASP A 93 -13.93 17.66 16.58
C ASP A 93 -14.75 17.53 15.29
N LYS A 94 -15.48 18.61 14.97
CA LYS A 94 -16.26 18.71 13.72
C LYS A 94 -15.39 18.94 12.49
N THR A 95 -14.11 19.17 12.67
CA THR A 95 -13.15 19.37 11.55
C THR A 95 -12.48 18.06 11.13
N LEU A 96 -12.77 16.96 11.84
CA LEU A 96 -12.23 15.65 11.52
C LEU A 96 -12.61 15.26 10.09
N HIS A 97 -11.60 15.11 9.24
CA HIS A 97 -11.76 14.69 7.85
C HIS A 97 -10.57 13.84 7.43
N LEU A 98 -10.86 12.67 6.90
CA LEU A 98 -9.89 11.67 6.50
C LEU A 98 -10.01 11.40 5.01
N ASP A 99 -8.86 11.44 4.30
CA ASP A 99 -8.70 10.96 2.94
C ASP A 99 -7.62 9.89 2.91
N GLN A 100 -7.88 8.77 2.24
CA GLN A 100 -6.96 7.65 2.13
C GLN A 100 -6.78 7.23 0.68
N LYS A 101 -5.52 6.96 0.28
CA LYS A 101 -5.21 6.52 -1.06
C LYS A 101 -4.32 5.29 -1.04
N VAL A 102 -4.82 4.19 -1.58
CA VAL A 102 -4.07 2.93 -1.71
C VAL A 102 -3.01 3.05 -2.81
N ILE A 103 -1.80 2.62 -2.51
CA ILE A 103 -0.68 2.58 -3.47
C ILE A 103 -0.37 1.14 -3.85
N THR A 104 -0.31 0.23 -2.88
CA THR A 104 -0.01 -1.18 -3.11
C THR A 104 -0.91 -2.09 -2.30
N VAL A 105 -1.22 -3.26 -2.85
CA VAL A 105 -1.94 -4.33 -2.17
C VAL A 105 -1.19 -5.65 -2.40
N ARG A 106 -1.07 -6.44 -1.35
CA ARG A 106 -0.56 -7.81 -1.42
C ARG A 106 -1.60 -8.76 -0.82
N LEU A 107 -2.05 -9.72 -1.63
CA LEU A 107 -2.96 -10.77 -1.18
C LEU A 107 -2.13 -11.98 -0.70
N LEU A 108 -2.44 -12.48 0.47
CA LEU A 108 -1.77 -13.58 1.16
C LEU A 108 -2.83 -14.61 1.64
N GLY A 109 -3.51 -15.24 0.70
CA GLY A 109 -4.67 -16.10 0.99
C GLY A 109 -5.86 -15.28 1.48
N ASP A 110 -6.31 -15.54 2.70
CA ASP A 110 -7.40 -14.80 3.35
C ASP A 110 -6.93 -13.56 4.12
N THR A 111 -5.69 -13.17 3.94
CA THR A 111 -5.12 -11.92 4.48
C THR A 111 -4.71 -11.02 3.32
N ALA A 112 -4.89 -9.72 3.49
CA ALA A 112 -4.36 -8.71 2.58
C ALA A 112 -3.61 -7.63 3.36
N VAL A 113 -2.56 -7.10 2.74
CA VAL A 113 -1.82 -5.94 3.26
C VAL A 113 -1.91 -4.83 2.23
N ALA A 114 -2.55 -3.73 2.61
CA ALA A 114 -2.62 -2.51 1.82
C ALA A 114 -1.71 -1.44 2.41
N ASN A 115 -0.94 -0.79 1.55
CA ASN A 115 -0.15 0.39 1.93
C ASN A 115 -0.62 1.57 1.09
N GLY A 116 -0.65 2.73 1.73
CA GLY A 116 -1.12 3.93 1.09
C GLY A 116 -0.68 5.20 1.80
N THR A 117 -1.27 6.30 1.37
CA THR A 117 -1.10 7.61 1.99
C THR A 117 -2.41 8.08 2.60
N TYR A 118 -2.32 8.88 3.64
CA TYR A 118 -3.47 9.54 4.24
C TYR A 118 -3.25 11.03 4.42
N LEU A 119 -4.38 11.74 4.46
CA LEU A 119 -4.48 13.13 4.85
C LEU A 119 -5.58 13.22 5.91
N LEU A 120 -5.21 13.68 7.10
CA LEU A 120 -6.11 13.81 8.24
C LEU A 120 -6.17 15.26 8.70
N HIS A 121 -7.35 15.85 8.63
CA HIS A 121 -7.64 17.14 9.24
C HIS A 121 -8.26 16.92 10.60
N HIS A 122 -7.71 17.53 11.63
CA HIS A 122 -8.22 17.40 12.98
C HIS A 122 -7.84 18.63 13.83
N LYS A 123 -8.33 18.71 15.05
CA LYS A 123 -7.92 19.72 16.03
C LYS A 123 -6.76 19.21 16.85
N ALA A 124 -5.77 20.06 17.08
CA ALA A 124 -4.75 19.83 18.09
C ALA A 124 -5.32 19.95 19.50
N ALA A 125 -4.57 19.49 20.50
CA ALA A 125 -4.94 19.61 21.91
C ALA A 125 -5.23 21.05 22.37
N ASN A 126 -4.61 22.05 21.72
CA ASN A 126 -4.85 23.48 21.95
C ASN A 126 -6.05 24.04 21.17
N GLY A 127 -6.80 23.19 20.44
CA GLY A 127 -7.98 23.56 19.65
C GLY A 127 -7.68 24.12 18.26
N GLY A 128 -6.40 24.32 17.90
CA GLY A 128 -6.03 24.79 16.56
C GLY A 128 -6.17 23.71 15.47
N PRO A 129 -6.41 24.11 14.19
CA PRO A 129 -6.49 23.15 13.10
C PRO A 129 -5.12 22.53 12.80
N VAL A 130 -5.10 21.22 12.58
CA VAL A 130 -3.92 20.45 12.17
C VAL A 130 -4.24 19.66 10.91
N VAL A 131 -3.27 19.59 10.01
CA VAL A 131 -3.29 18.73 8.84
C VAL A 131 -2.12 17.76 8.94
N GLU A 132 -2.41 16.50 9.21
CA GLU A 132 -1.46 15.43 9.27
C GLU A 132 -1.41 14.69 7.94
N LYS A 133 -0.21 14.54 7.38
CA LYS A 133 0.04 13.75 6.17
C LYS A 133 0.94 12.58 6.52
N GLY A 134 0.66 11.42 5.95
CA GLY A 134 1.46 10.26 6.27
C GLY A 134 1.24 9.09 5.32
N VAL A 135 1.81 7.98 5.75
CA VAL A 135 1.63 6.67 5.12
C VAL A 135 0.95 5.74 6.10
N PHE A 136 0.18 4.80 5.57
CA PHE A 136 -0.44 3.76 6.37
C PHE A 136 -0.08 2.37 5.87
N THR A 137 -0.17 1.41 6.79
CA THR A 137 -0.22 -0.03 6.50
C THR A 137 -1.46 -0.58 7.17
N HIS A 138 -2.39 -1.10 6.38
CA HIS A 138 -3.59 -1.76 6.86
C HIS A 138 -3.52 -3.25 6.54
N VAL A 139 -3.90 -4.07 7.52
CA VAL A 139 -4.02 -5.51 7.37
C VAL A 139 -5.48 -5.89 7.42
N PHE A 140 -5.93 -6.63 6.43
CA PHE A 140 -7.30 -7.09 6.29
C PHE A 140 -7.35 -8.60 6.39
N GLU A 141 -8.44 -9.12 6.95
CA GLU A 141 -8.81 -10.52 6.90
C GLU A 141 -10.09 -10.70 6.08
N ARG A 142 -10.19 -11.84 5.41
CA ARG A 142 -11.40 -12.19 4.67
C ARG A 142 -12.33 -12.99 5.58
N LEU A 143 -13.47 -12.40 5.90
CA LEU A 143 -14.51 -13.02 6.72
C LEU A 143 -15.83 -13.04 5.93
N ARG A 144 -16.46 -14.21 5.85
CA ARG A 144 -17.80 -14.39 5.22
C ARG A 144 -17.91 -13.77 3.82
N GLY A 145 -16.81 -13.82 3.04
CA GLY A 145 -16.77 -13.30 1.68
C GLY A 145 -16.48 -11.80 1.55
N GLY A 146 -16.32 -11.07 2.66
CA GLY A 146 -15.91 -9.66 2.70
C GLY A 146 -14.52 -9.48 3.31
N TRP A 147 -13.92 -8.32 3.11
CA TRP A 147 -12.68 -7.90 3.76
C TRP A 147 -12.98 -6.96 4.92
N SER A 148 -12.39 -7.24 6.11
CA SER A 148 -12.47 -6.37 7.28
C SER A 148 -11.06 -6.05 7.77
N CYS A 149 -10.80 -4.81 8.14
CA CYS A 149 -9.51 -4.38 8.67
C CYS A 149 -9.31 -4.92 10.10
N ILE A 150 -8.19 -5.60 10.32
CA ILE A 150 -7.80 -6.12 11.65
C ILE A 150 -6.69 -5.31 12.29
N ASN A 151 -5.90 -4.60 11.49
CA ASN A 151 -4.82 -3.76 12.02
C ASN A 151 -4.60 -2.55 11.11
N SER A 152 -4.40 -1.41 11.73
CA SER A 152 -3.97 -0.17 11.09
C SER A 152 -2.71 0.33 11.78
N GLN A 153 -1.75 0.78 10.99
CA GLN A 153 -0.59 1.52 11.49
C GLN A 153 -0.34 2.73 10.59
N ARG A 154 -0.14 3.89 11.23
CA ARG A 154 0.12 5.15 10.56
C ARG A 154 1.47 5.71 10.94
N THR A 155 2.09 6.41 9.99
CA THR A 155 3.35 7.13 10.19
C THR A 155 3.21 8.51 9.57
N SER A 156 3.35 9.56 10.37
CA SER A 156 3.34 10.94 9.88
C SER A 156 4.60 11.24 9.08
N LEU A 157 4.42 11.87 7.92
CA LEU A 157 5.51 12.47 7.17
C LEU A 157 5.80 13.85 7.76
N ARG A 158 7.01 14.04 8.28
CA ARG A 158 7.46 15.37 8.69
C ARG A 158 7.57 16.24 7.45
N THR A 159 6.75 17.27 7.36
CA THR A 159 7.02 18.40 6.48
C THR A 159 8.17 19.16 7.15
N ASP A 160 9.39 19.01 6.64
CA ASP A 160 10.52 19.83 7.06
C ASP A 160 10.21 21.30 6.76
N ALA A 161 9.58 21.96 7.72
CA ALA A 161 9.56 23.40 7.77
C ALA A 161 11.00 23.84 8.04
N THR A 162 11.69 24.23 6.97
CA THR A 162 12.93 25.03 6.96
C THR A 162 13.92 24.66 8.06
N THR A 163 14.83 23.75 7.73
CA THR A 163 15.99 23.42 8.58
C THR A 163 16.88 24.66 8.77
N LYS A 164 16.59 25.44 9.80
CA LYS A 164 17.66 26.18 10.45
C LYS A 164 18.52 25.14 11.15
N SER A 165 19.67 24.85 10.55
CA SER A 165 20.71 23.99 11.07
C SER A 165 20.97 24.33 12.55
N LYS A 166 20.33 23.59 13.47
CA LYS A 166 20.77 23.48 14.84
C LYS A 166 21.81 22.38 14.86
N LYS A 167 23.05 22.81 15.11
CA LYS A 167 24.24 22.02 15.42
C LYS A 167 23.80 20.77 16.21
N GLN A 168 23.99 19.62 15.63
CA GLN A 168 23.66 18.33 16.21
C GLN A 168 24.58 18.10 17.41
N SER A 169 24.06 18.27 18.60
CA SER A 169 24.69 17.74 19.80
C SER A 169 24.53 16.24 19.75
N ASN A 170 25.62 15.48 19.85
CA ASN A 170 25.63 14.05 19.97
C ASN A 170 24.85 13.63 21.23
N ALA A 171 23.53 13.46 21.10
CA ALA A 171 22.73 12.76 22.09
C ALA A 171 22.82 11.28 21.73
N GLU A 172 23.59 10.52 22.49
CA GLU A 172 23.60 9.08 22.45
C GLU A 172 22.16 8.59 22.66
N LEU A 173 21.66 7.79 21.71
CA LEU A 173 20.35 7.15 21.82
C LEU A 173 20.39 6.19 23.02
N PRO A 174 19.40 6.22 23.93
CA PRO A 174 19.38 5.38 25.14
C PRO A 174 19.11 3.90 24.88
N PHE A 175 19.03 3.45 23.63
CA PHE A 175 18.82 2.07 23.28
C PHE A 175 19.99 1.48 22.53
N HIS A 176 20.80 0.73 23.23
CA HIS A 176 21.80 -0.14 22.63
C HIS A 176 21.09 -1.48 22.28
N ILE A 177 20.76 -1.65 20.99
CA ILE A 177 20.32 -2.94 20.49
C ILE A 177 21.58 -3.71 20.10
N PRO A 178 21.98 -4.78 20.81
CA PRO A 178 23.12 -5.61 20.44
C PRO A 178 22.72 -6.53 19.28
N LEU A 179 22.64 -5.98 18.07
CA LEU A 179 22.55 -6.75 16.84
C LEU A 179 23.96 -7.07 16.39
N PHE A 180 24.39 -8.30 16.64
CA PHE A 180 25.65 -8.93 16.22
C PHE A 180 26.93 -8.49 16.97
N THR A 181 27.26 -9.21 17.99
CA THR A 181 28.66 -9.32 18.44
C THR A 181 29.45 -10.11 17.41
N LYS A 182 30.35 -9.43 16.72
CA LYS A 182 31.36 -10.05 15.86
C LYS A 182 32.26 -10.91 16.75
N SER A 183 32.21 -12.22 16.52
CA SER A 183 33.10 -13.17 17.19
C SER A 183 34.53 -12.92 16.72
N ASP A 184 35.36 -12.31 17.55
CA ASP A 184 36.80 -12.25 17.33
C ASP A 184 37.37 -13.66 17.50
N LYS A 185 37.87 -14.24 16.38
CA LYS A 185 38.72 -15.41 16.41
C LYS A 185 40.11 -14.97 16.87
N THR A 186 40.41 -15.25 18.13
CA THR A 186 41.79 -15.18 18.63
C THR A 186 42.51 -16.44 18.15
N ASN A 187 43.51 -16.25 17.30
CA ASN A 187 44.50 -17.29 16.97
C ASN A 187 45.45 -17.48 18.18
N GLN A 188 45.61 -18.73 18.56
CA GLN A 188 46.86 -19.29 19.05
C GLN A 188 47.12 -20.58 18.32
#